data_8f048bfc60cd8c21f31930a2fa701e38
#
_entry.id   8f048bfc60cd8c21f31930a2fa701e38
#
_cell.length_a   1.000
_cell.length_b   1.000
_cell.length_c   1.000
_cell.angle_alpha   90.00
_cell.angle_beta   90.00
_cell.angle_gamma   90.00
#
_symmetry.space_group_name_H-M   'P 1'
#
loop_
_entity.id
_entity.type
_entity.pdbx_description
1 polymer ?
#
loop_
_entity_poly.entity_id
_entity_poly.type
_entity_poly.pdbx_seq_one_letter_code
_entity_poly.pdbx_strand_id
1 'polypeptide(L)'
;ELITKTGEVYMFSGGKEPDYEYMDFAGIRKTYKYTKSIDVINTSNNFPRVVVVRAAIFADGKKHGRTQTYTYIIGTGIEDFAEHFGAMVVCITTDEKNLYGYEEGIMIKGATYDFTKTNNPQRDEDWWYPKNYNQKGRQWERKAHVDFFESDGTLVLSQDCGIRTAGGTSRNAFIKSLKLIARREYTEHTGTFDYEFFDDLRDHYGNRVKRFEKLVLRNSVNDDGGSMIRDQLINDLGAYAGVDHQAGRPCVVYMNGKYYSMMTLKQSLDNDNIETRYHINKDMLAIITIQSDFFQFRYRLESGTEEDFNSY
;
A
#
# COMPACT_ATOMS: atom_id res chain seq x y z
N GLU A 1 4.21 -24.60 10.08
CA GLU A 1 3.30 -24.04 11.08
C GLU A 1 2.07 -23.49 10.35
N LEU A 2 0.92 -24.10 10.59
CA LEU A 2 -0.34 -23.65 9.99
C LEU A 2 -0.81 -22.47 10.85
N ILE A 3 -0.65 -21.24 10.35
CA ILE A 3 -1.20 -20.07 11.04
C ILE A 3 -2.63 -19.87 10.56
N THR A 4 -3.57 -20.53 11.21
CA THR A 4 -4.99 -20.19 11.10
C THR A 4 -5.28 -19.10 12.14
N LYS A 5 -5.29 -17.85 11.76
CA LYS A 5 -5.90 -16.80 12.58
C LYS A 5 -7.28 -16.52 12.02
N THR A 6 -8.30 -16.88 12.78
CA THR A 6 -9.66 -16.37 12.59
C THR A 6 -9.61 -14.86 12.79
N GLY A 7 -9.78 -14.09 11.71
CA GLY A 7 -9.63 -12.63 11.77
C GLY A 7 -10.81 -11.98 12.47
N GLU A 8 -10.54 -11.22 13.51
CA GLU A 8 -11.40 -10.11 13.90
C GLU A 8 -11.16 -8.96 12.94
N VAL A 9 -12.22 -8.40 12.41
CA VAL A 9 -12.14 -7.24 11.52
C VAL A 9 -12.22 -5.98 12.36
N TYR A 10 -11.24 -5.11 12.22
CA TYR A 10 -11.21 -3.83 12.91
C TYR A 10 -11.45 -2.70 11.91
N MET A 11 -12.57 -1.98 12.04
CA MET A 11 -12.76 -0.71 11.37
C MET A 11 -12.31 0.42 12.31
N PHE A 12 -11.53 1.33 11.77
CA PHE A 12 -10.97 2.43 12.55
C PHE A 12 -11.56 3.75 12.06
N SER A 13 -12.37 4.41 12.86
CA SER A 13 -12.77 5.79 12.66
C SER A 13 -11.95 6.70 13.58
N GLY A 14 -11.02 7.48 13.00
CA GLY A 14 -10.31 8.56 13.69
C GLY A 14 -9.40 8.13 14.86
N GLY A 15 -8.93 6.88 14.85
CA GLY A 15 -8.22 6.29 15.97
C GLY A 15 -6.70 6.46 15.96
N LYS A 16 -6.10 6.17 17.08
CA LYS A 16 -4.65 6.02 17.27
C LYS A 16 -4.22 4.61 16.90
N GLU A 17 -2.93 4.45 16.56
CA GLU A 17 -2.31 3.15 16.31
C GLU A 17 -2.53 2.17 17.48
N PRO A 18 -2.79 0.88 17.23
CA PRO A 18 -2.95 -0.12 18.28
C PRO A 18 -1.67 -0.31 19.10
N ASP A 19 -1.81 -0.85 20.30
CA ASP A 19 -0.66 -1.22 21.13
C ASP A 19 0.09 -2.37 20.47
N TYR A 20 1.41 -2.23 20.29
CA TYR A 20 2.28 -3.27 19.77
C TYR A 20 3.30 -3.72 20.82
N GLU A 21 3.47 -5.01 20.96
CA GLU A 21 4.63 -5.56 21.65
C GLU A 21 5.81 -5.64 20.67
N TYR A 22 6.93 -5.09 21.06
CA TYR A 22 8.19 -5.19 20.30
C TYR A 22 9.37 -5.44 21.23
N MET A 23 10.45 -6.01 20.70
CA MET A 23 11.71 -6.08 21.39
C MET A 23 12.60 -4.90 20.97
N ASP A 24 13.14 -4.20 21.94
CA ASP A 24 14.13 -3.15 21.66
C ASP A 24 15.53 -3.75 21.37
N PHE A 25 16.50 -2.88 21.07
CA PHE A 25 17.86 -3.29 20.78
C PHE A 25 18.55 -4.04 21.94
N ALA A 26 18.06 -3.92 23.16
CA ALA A 26 18.55 -4.66 24.32
C ALA A 26 17.82 -5.99 24.53
N GLY A 27 16.92 -6.38 23.65
CA GLY A 27 16.10 -7.58 23.78
C GLY A 27 15.02 -7.48 24.84
N ILE A 28 14.70 -6.27 25.30
CA ILE A 28 13.68 -6.02 26.31
C ILE A 28 12.32 -5.89 25.60
N ARG A 29 11.36 -6.74 25.99
CA ARG A 29 10.00 -6.66 25.49
C ARG A 29 9.36 -5.36 25.99
N LYS A 30 8.96 -4.51 25.06
CA LYS A 30 8.26 -3.26 25.34
C LYS A 30 6.89 -3.27 24.71
N THR A 31 5.89 -2.70 25.39
CA THR A 31 4.56 -2.49 24.87
C THR A 31 4.42 -1.02 24.52
N TYR A 32 4.14 -0.73 23.27
CA TYR A 32 3.78 0.61 22.85
C TYR A 32 2.31 0.83 23.18
N LYS A 33 2.02 1.52 24.28
CA LYS A 33 0.64 1.81 24.68
C LYS A 33 0.14 3.08 24.01
N TYR A 34 -0.85 2.93 23.18
CA TYR A 34 -1.66 4.05 22.70
C TYR A 34 -2.82 4.31 23.64
N THR A 35 -2.94 5.55 24.11
CA THR A 35 -3.86 5.96 25.19
C THR A 35 -5.25 6.38 24.73
N LYS A 36 -5.69 6.08 23.53
CA LYS A 36 -7.09 6.26 23.12
C LYS A 36 -7.69 4.95 22.67
N SER A 37 -8.86 4.65 23.21
CA SER A 37 -9.70 3.55 22.78
C SER A 37 -9.90 3.61 21.27
N ILE A 38 -9.48 2.55 20.61
CA ILE A 38 -9.94 2.25 19.26
C ILE A 38 -11.34 1.72 19.45
N ASP A 39 -12.33 2.40 18.92
CA ASP A 39 -13.65 1.79 18.77
C ASP A 39 -13.52 0.69 17.74
N VAL A 40 -13.30 -0.51 18.25
CA VAL A 40 -13.33 -1.73 17.44
C VAL A 40 -14.77 -1.92 17.04
N ILE A 41 -15.10 -1.53 15.83
CA ILE A 41 -16.36 -1.99 15.24
C ILE A 41 -16.12 -3.46 14.93
N ASN A 42 -16.73 -4.31 15.76
CA ASN A 42 -16.75 -5.73 15.50
C ASN A 42 -17.60 -5.95 14.24
N THR A 43 -16.96 -5.94 13.08
CA THR A 43 -17.60 -6.13 11.77
C THR A 43 -17.69 -7.62 11.41
N SER A 44 -17.46 -8.52 12.37
CA SER A 44 -17.46 -9.95 12.14
C SER A 44 -18.74 -10.48 11.46
N ASN A 45 -19.84 -9.74 11.54
CA ASN A 45 -21.10 -10.07 10.90
C ASN A 45 -21.36 -9.34 9.58
N ASN A 46 -20.54 -8.31 9.24
CA ASN A 46 -20.80 -7.44 8.10
C ASN A 46 -19.78 -7.57 6.97
N PHE A 47 -18.68 -8.28 7.19
CA PHE A 47 -17.67 -8.50 6.15
C PHE A 47 -17.30 -9.97 6.06
N PRO A 48 -17.10 -10.51 4.85
CA PRO A 48 -16.64 -11.86 4.65
C PRO A 48 -15.32 -12.13 5.38
N ARG A 49 -15.17 -13.35 5.86
CA ARG A 49 -13.92 -13.81 6.45
C ARG A 49 -12.89 -14.04 5.37
N VAL A 50 -11.71 -13.50 5.57
CA VAL A 50 -10.54 -13.82 4.74
C VAL A 50 -9.61 -14.72 5.55
N VAL A 51 -9.33 -15.90 5.01
CA VAL A 51 -8.38 -16.86 5.58
C VAL A 51 -7.17 -16.95 4.68
N VAL A 52 -5.99 -16.79 5.28
CA VAL A 52 -4.73 -16.92 4.57
C VAL A 52 -4.01 -18.19 4.99
N VAL A 53 -3.68 -19.02 4.03
CA VAL A 53 -2.89 -20.24 4.24
C VAL A 53 -1.51 -20.01 3.64
N ARG A 54 -0.46 -20.17 4.45
CA ARG A 54 0.92 -20.10 4.00
C ARG A 54 1.62 -21.44 4.21
N ALA A 55 2.18 -22.00 3.16
CA ALA A 55 2.88 -23.26 3.19
C ALA A 55 4.34 -23.09 2.72
N ALA A 56 5.26 -23.78 3.36
CA ALA A 56 6.66 -23.83 2.96
C ALA A 56 7.23 -25.25 3.19
N ILE A 57 8.18 -25.64 2.37
CA ILE A 57 8.89 -26.92 2.50
C ILE A 57 10.15 -26.68 3.32
N PHE A 58 10.39 -27.55 4.30
CA PHE A 58 11.61 -27.57 5.09
C PHE A 58 12.28 -28.95 4.96
N ALA A 59 13.58 -28.96 4.71
CA ALA A 59 14.40 -30.16 4.79
C ALA A 59 15.67 -29.81 5.58
N ASP A 60 16.13 -30.70 6.46
CA ASP A 60 17.29 -30.53 7.34
C ASP A 60 17.28 -29.18 8.13
N GLY A 61 16.10 -28.77 8.59
CA GLY A 61 15.89 -27.52 9.34
C GLY A 61 16.01 -26.25 8.51
N LYS A 62 16.19 -26.36 7.18
CA LYS A 62 16.29 -25.22 6.26
C LYS A 62 15.04 -25.15 5.38
N LYS A 63 14.60 -23.94 5.13
CA LYS A 63 13.51 -23.69 4.17
C LYS A 63 14.01 -23.91 2.75
N HIS A 64 13.26 -24.72 2.00
CA HIS A 64 13.50 -24.96 0.58
C HIS A 64 12.40 -24.30 -0.27
N GLY A 65 12.82 -23.52 -1.27
CA GLY A 65 11.90 -22.84 -2.17
C GLY A 65 11.19 -21.64 -1.53
N ARG A 66 10.15 -21.21 -2.20
CA ARG A 66 9.32 -20.07 -1.76
C ARG A 66 8.18 -20.52 -0.84
N THR A 67 7.73 -19.63 0.01
CA THR A 67 6.45 -19.81 0.71
C THR A 67 5.34 -19.61 -0.29
N GLN A 68 4.44 -20.58 -0.40
CA GLN A 68 3.20 -20.44 -1.15
C GLN A 68 2.16 -19.79 -0.24
N THR A 69 1.43 -18.84 -0.77
CA THR A 69 0.38 -18.13 -0.05
C THR A 69 -0.92 -18.26 -0.82
N TYR A 70 -1.99 -18.61 -0.13
CA TYR A 70 -3.32 -18.75 -0.70
C TYR A 70 -4.31 -18.00 0.17
N THR A 71 -5.15 -17.20 -0.46
CA THR A 71 -6.21 -16.45 0.21
C THR A 71 -7.56 -17.04 -0.13
N TYR A 72 -8.37 -17.27 0.90
CA TYR A 72 -9.73 -17.78 0.79
C TYR A 72 -10.68 -16.77 1.41
N ILE A 73 -11.72 -16.41 0.68
CA ILE A 73 -12.82 -15.59 1.17
C ILE A 73 -13.95 -16.55 1.51
N ILE A 74 -14.35 -16.59 2.77
CA ILE A 74 -15.25 -17.61 3.31
C ILE A 74 -16.58 -16.96 3.74
N GLY A 75 -17.68 -17.66 3.48
CA GLY A 75 -19.01 -17.27 3.93
C GLY A 75 -19.79 -16.41 2.94
N THR A 76 -19.30 -16.32 1.70
CA THR A 76 -20.02 -15.69 0.59
C THR A 76 -20.09 -16.64 -0.59
N GLY A 77 -21.29 -16.75 -1.21
CA GLY A 77 -21.41 -17.26 -2.57
C GLY A 77 -20.86 -16.22 -3.58
N ILE A 78 -20.70 -16.59 -4.83
CA ILE A 78 -20.23 -15.64 -5.87
C ILE A 78 -21.21 -14.48 -6.02
N GLU A 79 -22.51 -14.76 -5.96
CA GLU A 79 -23.57 -13.72 -6.05
C GLU A 79 -23.51 -12.79 -4.86
N ASP A 80 -23.35 -13.34 -3.65
CA ASP A 80 -23.23 -12.57 -2.40
C ASP A 80 -21.95 -11.72 -2.38
N PHE A 81 -20.88 -12.18 -3.02
CA PHE A 81 -19.62 -11.44 -3.07
C PHE A 81 -19.77 -10.13 -3.82
N ALA A 82 -20.38 -10.16 -5.01
CA ALA A 82 -20.61 -8.98 -5.81
C ALA A 82 -21.55 -7.98 -5.12
N GLU A 83 -22.64 -8.48 -4.50
CA GLU A 83 -23.57 -7.66 -3.73
C GLU A 83 -22.90 -7.03 -2.52
N HIS A 84 -22.03 -7.79 -1.83
CA HIS A 84 -21.38 -7.32 -0.61
C HIS A 84 -20.29 -6.30 -0.88
N PHE A 85 -19.40 -6.55 -1.82
CA PHE A 85 -18.25 -5.68 -2.05
C PHE A 85 -18.50 -4.64 -3.15
N GLY A 86 -19.14 -4.98 -4.24
CA GLY A 86 -19.35 -4.09 -5.40
C GLY A 86 -18.06 -3.50 -5.98
N ALA A 87 -16.91 -3.94 -5.48
CA ALA A 87 -15.60 -3.39 -5.79
C ALA A 87 -14.54 -4.50 -5.79
N MET A 88 -13.38 -4.24 -6.38
CA MET A 88 -12.23 -5.14 -6.32
C MET A 88 -11.80 -5.39 -4.87
N VAL A 89 -11.41 -6.62 -4.55
CA VAL A 89 -10.84 -6.96 -3.24
C VAL A 89 -9.35 -7.24 -3.40
N VAL A 90 -8.55 -6.58 -2.58
CA VAL A 90 -7.09 -6.69 -2.56
C VAL A 90 -6.65 -7.27 -1.23
N CYS A 91 -6.09 -8.47 -1.26
CA CYS A 91 -5.60 -9.15 -0.06
C CYS A 91 -4.08 -9.12 -0.02
N ILE A 92 -3.51 -8.48 0.99
CA ILE A 92 -2.06 -8.38 1.19
C ILE A 92 -1.67 -9.26 2.36
N THR A 93 -0.68 -10.12 2.15
CA THR A 93 -0.15 -11.02 3.17
C THR A 93 1.35 -10.84 3.31
N THR A 94 1.81 -10.56 4.52
CA THR A 94 3.23 -10.39 4.84
C THR A 94 3.51 -10.83 6.27
N ASP A 95 4.78 -10.95 6.64
CA ASP A 95 5.16 -11.22 8.01
C ASP A 95 4.78 -10.04 8.92
N GLU A 96 4.27 -10.31 10.13
CA GLU A 96 3.84 -9.25 11.05
C GLU A 96 4.96 -8.26 11.38
N LYS A 97 6.20 -8.72 11.46
CA LYS A 97 7.35 -7.85 11.68
C LYS A 97 7.57 -6.81 10.58
N ASN A 98 7.18 -7.11 9.34
CA ASN A 98 7.25 -6.18 8.22
C ASN A 98 6.26 -5.00 8.39
N LEU A 99 5.15 -5.24 9.08
CA LEU A 99 4.15 -4.22 9.38
C LEU A 99 4.43 -3.52 10.70
N TYR A 100 4.72 -4.28 11.75
CA TYR A 100 4.70 -3.82 13.13
C TYR A 100 6.00 -4.06 13.90
N GLY A 101 7.06 -4.59 13.27
CA GLY A 101 8.37 -4.75 13.89
C GLY A 101 8.98 -3.40 14.24
N TYR A 102 9.57 -3.28 15.42
CA TYR A 102 10.12 -2.03 15.94
C TYR A 102 11.12 -1.37 14.98
N GLU A 103 12.05 -2.15 14.44
CA GLU A 103 13.09 -1.64 13.54
C GLU A 103 12.61 -1.48 12.09
N GLU A 104 11.83 -2.44 11.61
CA GLU A 104 11.54 -2.61 10.19
C GLU A 104 10.06 -2.43 9.82
N GLY A 105 9.17 -2.33 10.81
CA GLY A 105 7.72 -2.24 10.58
C GLY A 105 7.33 -0.94 9.90
N ILE A 106 6.65 -1.06 8.78
CA ILE A 106 6.28 0.10 7.94
C ILE A 106 4.98 0.79 8.37
N MET A 107 4.29 0.26 9.38
CA MET A 107 3.01 0.81 9.84
C MET A 107 3.10 1.59 11.14
N ILE A 108 4.24 1.55 11.81
CA ILE A 108 4.45 2.13 13.14
C ILE A 108 5.48 3.26 13.15
N LYS A 109 5.54 3.98 14.25
CA LYS A 109 6.59 5.01 14.49
C LYS A 109 7.98 4.38 14.55
N GLY A 110 8.12 3.33 15.34
CA GLY A 110 9.28 2.45 15.47
C GLY A 110 10.60 3.12 15.84
N ALA A 111 11.69 2.40 15.58
CA ALA A 111 13.05 2.81 15.95
C ALA A 111 13.47 4.16 15.38
N THR A 112 13.03 4.49 14.17
CA THR A 112 13.37 5.79 13.56
C THR A 112 12.88 6.96 14.38
N TYR A 113 11.66 6.85 14.93
CA TYR A 113 11.09 7.88 15.77
C TYR A 113 11.83 8.02 17.10
N ASP A 114 12.02 6.91 17.80
CA ASP A 114 12.68 6.92 19.12
C ASP A 114 14.12 7.42 19.03
N PHE A 115 14.88 6.98 18.02
CA PHE A 115 16.23 7.44 17.76
C PHE A 115 16.27 8.96 17.51
N THR A 116 15.38 9.47 16.65
CA THR A 116 15.39 10.88 16.30
C THR A 116 14.95 11.76 17.47
N LYS A 117 13.93 11.33 18.22
CA LYS A 117 13.42 12.07 19.39
C LYS A 117 14.45 12.13 20.51
N THR A 118 15.16 11.03 20.75
CA THR A 118 16.22 10.96 21.77
C THR A 118 17.39 11.90 21.44
N ASN A 119 17.78 11.97 20.17
CA ASN A 119 18.91 12.80 19.74
C ASN A 119 18.53 14.28 19.50
N ASN A 120 17.26 14.62 19.42
CA ASN A 120 16.77 15.99 19.22
C ASN A 120 15.55 16.28 20.10
N PRO A 121 15.66 16.34 21.42
CA PRO A 121 14.52 16.41 22.32
C PRO A 121 13.76 17.77 22.30
N GLN A 122 14.26 18.76 21.57
CA GLN A 122 13.76 20.15 21.64
C GLN A 122 12.53 20.42 20.75
N ARG A 123 11.96 19.45 20.06
CA ARG A 123 10.77 19.63 19.24
C ARG A 123 9.55 19.13 19.99
N ASP A 124 8.66 20.03 20.38
CA ASP A 124 7.46 19.71 21.17
C ASP A 124 6.39 18.91 20.41
N GLU A 125 6.48 18.84 19.07
CA GLU A 125 5.44 18.23 18.26
C GLU A 125 5.91 16.92 17.60
N ASP A 126 5.26 15.83 17.99
CA ASP A 126 5.53 14.46 17.49
C ASP A 126 5.50 14.34 15.94
N TRP A 127 4.78 15.19 15.25
CA TRP A 127 4.64 15.10 13.80
C TRP A 127 5.93 15.48 13.03
N TRP A 128 6.82 16.25 13.62
CA TRP A 128 8.09 16.63 13.03
C TRP A 128 9.13 15.51 13.00
N TYR A 129 9.03 14.54 13.92
CA TYR A 129 10.03 13.47 13.97
C TYR A 129 9.80 12.46 12.85
N PRO A 130 10.87 12.07 12.13
CA PRO A 130 10.79 10.95 11.20
C PRO A 130 10.33 9.69 11.92
N LYS A 131 9.54 8.88 11.23
CA LYS A 131 9.01 7.62 11.73
C LYS A 131 9.31 6.53 10.71
N ASN A 132 9.23 5.25 11.09
CA ASN A 132 9.41 4.15 10.15
C ASN A 132 8.50 4.31 8.91
N TYR A 133 7.24 4.66 9.11
CA TYR A 133 6.29 4.83 8.00
C TYR A 133 6.52 6.09 7.15
N ASN A 134 7.38 7.01 7.57
CA ASN A 134 7.77 8.17 6.74
C ASN A 134 8.96 7.86 5.83
N GLN A 135 9.64 6.75 6.07
CA GLN A 135 10.85 6.40 5.35
C GLN A 135 10.56 6.05 3.89
N LYS A 136 11.55 6.26 3.06
CA LYS A 136 11.48 6.05 1.60
C LYS A 136 12.64 5.15 1.16
N GLY A 137 12.59 4.73 -0.07
CA GLY A 137 13.65 3.94 -0.67
C GLY A 137 13.43 2.43 -0.55
N ARG A 138 14.32 1.70 -1.21
CA ARG A 138 14.22 0.24 -1.32
C ARG A 138 14.42 -0.47 0.00
N GLN A 139 15.24 0.05 0.89
CA GLN A 139 15.49 -0.50 2.23
C GLN A 139 14.23 -0.54 3.10
N TRP A 140 13.19 0.22 2.75
CA TRP A 140 11.91 0.24 3.42
C TRP A 140 10.80 -0.52 2.66
N GLU A 141 11.18 -1.23 1.61
CA GLU A 141 10.30 -2.13 0.89
C GLU A 141 10.26 -3.49 1.60
N ARG A 142 9.08 -3.99 1.89
CA ARG A 142 8.86 -5.27 2.58
C ARG A 142 8.27 -6.27 1.61
N LYS A 143 8.76 -7.50 1.66
CA LYS A 143 8.18 -8.58 0.85
C LYS A 143 6.77 -8.90 1.34
N ALA A 144 5.84 -9.03 0.40
CA ALA A 144 4.47 -9.42 0.63
C ALA A 144 3.98 -10.32 -0.51
N HIS A 145 2.85 -10.93 -0.30
CA HIS A 145 2.04 -11.58 -1.32
C HIS A 145 0.77 -10.76 -1.51
N VAL A 146 0.29 -10.63 -2.75
CA VAL A 146 -0.95 -9.93 -3.05
C VAL A 146 -1.83 -10.77 -3.94
N ASP A 147 -3.11 -10.85 -3.57
CA ASP A 147 -4.19 -11.44 -4.36
C ASP A 147 -5.20 -10.35 -4.72
N PHE A 148 -5.59 -10.30 -5.99
CA PHE A 148 -6.62 -9.41 -6.50
C PHE A 148 -7.82 -10.23 -6.94
N PHE A 149 -8.98 -9.89 -6.39
CA PHE A 149 -10.26 -10.49 -6.76
C PHE A 149 -11.14 -9.41 -7.37
N GLU A 150 -11.76 -9.71 -8.51
CA GLU A 150 -12.80 -8.85 -9.06
C GLU A 150 -14.06 -8.83 -8.19
N SER A 151 -14.96 -7.90 -8.47
CA SER A 151 -16.21 -7.74 -7.73
C SER A 151 -17.14 -8.96 -7.78
N ASP A 152 -16.90 -9.89 -8.70
CA ASP A 152 -17.61 -11.16 -8.80
C ASP A 152 -16.92 -12.32 -8.04
N GLY A 153 -15.82 -12.03 -7.34
CA GLY A 153 -15.05 -13.03 -6.60
C GLY A 153 -13.99 -13.77 -7.41
N THR A 154 -13.85 -13.48 -8.70
CA THR A 154 -12.82 -14.09 -9.55
C THR A 154 -11.43 -13.63 -9.12
N LEU A 155 -10.54 -14.57 -8.77
CA LEU A 155 -9.12 -14.29 -8.56
C LEU A 155 -8.46 -14.00 -9.90
N VAL A 156 -8.02 -12.77 -10.10
CA VAL A 156 -7.47 -12.31 -11.38
C VAL A 156 -5.95 -12.17 -11.38
N LEU A 157 -5.35 -11.99 -10.23
CA LEU A 157 -3.90 -11.97 -10.10
C LEU A 157 -3.50 -12.39 -8.69
N SER A 158 -2.46 -13.22 -8.60
CA SER A 158 -1.87 -13.70 -7.36
C SER A 158 -0.36 -13.76 -7.52
N GLN A 159 0.37 -12.95 -6.76
CA GLN A 159 1.83 -12.93 -6.85
C GLN A 159 2.52 -12.33 -5.63
N ASP A 160 3.81 -12.66 -5.48
CA ASP A 160 4.69 -11.97 -4.53
C ASP A 160 5.06 -10.57 -5.05
N CYS A 161 5.17 -9.60 -4.15
CA CYS A 161 5.56 -8.22 -4.47
C CYS A 161 6.30 -7.57 -3.30
N GLY A 162 6.78 -6.36 -3.51
CA GLY A 162 7.20 -5.46 -2.44
C GLY A 162 6.06 -4.54 -2.03
N ILE A 163 5.99 -4.20 -0.75
CA ILE A 163 5.07 -3.18 -0.23
C ILE A 163 5.84 -2.12 0.55
N ARG A 164 5.40 -0.89 0.46
CA ARG A 164 5.84 0.21 1.33
C ARG A 164 4.76 1.27 1.45
N THR A 165 4.86 2.11 2.48
CA THR A 165 3.96 3.25 2.63
C THR A 165 4.14 4.25 1.49
N ALA A 166 3.05 4.88 1.07
CA ALA A 166 2.99 5.88 0.02
C ALA A 166 2.43 7.21 0.54
N GLY A 167 2.71 8.29 -0.20
CA GLY A 167 2.24 9.63 0.12
C GLY A 167 3.31 10.52 0.77
N GLY A 168 2.90 11.71 1.12
CA GLY A 168 3.66 12.71 1.88
C GLY A 168 3.23 12.74 3.35
N THR A 169 2.58 13.83 3.77
CA THR A 169 1.99 14.01 5.11
C THR A 169 0.92 12.97 5.44
N SER A 170 0.21 12.47 4.43
CA SER A 170 -0.80 11.41 4.56
C SER A 170 -0.27 10.09 5.14
N ARG A 171 1.06 9.88 5.16
CA ARG A 171 1.68 8.74 5.87
C ARG A 171 1.47 8.79 7.39
N ASN A 172 1.19 9.97 7.94
CA ASN A 172 0.86 10.12 9.36
C ASN A 172 -0.58 9.72 9.68
N ALA A 173 -1.43 9.53 8.68
CA ALA A 173 -2.79 9.04 8.88
C ALA A 173 -2.78 7.62 9.47
N PHE A 174 -3.85 7.26 10.17
CA PHE A 174 -4.00 5.93 10.72
C PHE A 174 -4.02 4.88 9.62
N ILE A 175 -4.94 4.97 8.67
CA ILE A 175 -4.94 4.17 7.44
C ILE A 175 -3.88 4.74 6.50
N LYS A 176 -2.85 3.97 6.22
CA LYS A 176 -1.75 4.40 5.37
C LYS A 176 -1.97 3.97 3.93
N SER A 177 -1.68 4.87 3.00
CA SER A 177 -1.56 4.46 1.60
C SER A 177 -0.37 3.53 1.42
N LEU A 178 -0.51 2.56 0.54
CA LEU A 178 0.53 1.59 0.21
C LEU A 178 0.90 1.65 -1.27
N LYS A 179 2.17 1.48 -1.56
CA LYS A 179 2.66 1.20 -2.91
C LYS A 179 2.98 -0.29 -3.00
N LEU A 180 2.37 -0.96 -3.96
CA LEU A 180 2.67 -2.32 -4.38
C LEU A 180 3.71 -2.23 -5.50
N ILE A 181 4.76 -3.05 -5.44
CA ILE A 181 5.90 -2.98 -6.35
C ILE A 181 6.20 -4.38 -6.85
N ALA A 182 5.95 -4.62 -8.12
CA ALA A 182 6.33 -5.86 -8.77
C ALA A 182 7.83 -5.82 -9.12
N ARG A 183 8.53 -6.90 -8.81
CA ARG A 183 9.94 -7.06 -9.17
C ARG A 183 10.23 -8.51 -9.49
N ARG A 184 11.13 -8.74 -10.43
CA ARG A 184 11.60 -10.09 -10.79
C ARG A 184 12.18 -10.87 -9.60
N GLU A 185 12.74 -10.19 -8.61
CA GLU A 185 13.27 -10.84 -7.41
C GLU A 185 12.18 -11.42 -6.49
N TYR A 186 10.95 -10.91 -6.57
CA TYR A 186 9.81 -11.42 -5.80
C TYR A 186 9.07 -12.51 -6.56
N THR A 187 9.01 -12.41 -7.87
CA THR A 187 8.27 -13.35 -8.73
C THR A 187 9.23 -14.11 -9.66
N GLU A 188 8.81 -15.28 -10.14
CA GLU A 188 9.52 -15.99 -11.20
C GLU A 188 9.18 -15.45 -12.60
N HIS A 189 8.31 -14.44 -12.66
CA HIS A 189 7.72 -13.90 -13.88
C HIS A 189 8.31 -12.53 -14.26
N THR A 190 7.50 -11.72 -14.91
CA THR A 190 7.89 -10.52 -15.63
C THR A 190 8.36 -9.35 -14.77
N GLY A 191 8.08 -9.35 -13.48
CA GLY A 191 8.32 -8.20 -12.60
C GLY A 191 7.29 -7.08 -12.79
N THR A 192 6.11 -7.44 -13.29
CA THR A 192 4.94 -6.58 -13.46
C THR A 192 3.69 -7.24 -12.90
N PHE A 193 2.68 -6.44 -12.58
CA PHE A 193 1.33 -6.89 -12.34
C PHE A 193 0.64 -6.94 -13.71
N ASP A 194 0.41 -8.15 -14.21
CA ASP A 194 -0.11 -8.36 -15.58
C ASP A 194 -1.62 -8.59 -15.53
N TYR A 195 -2.38 -7.50 -15.47
CA TYR A 195 -3.84 -7.50 -15.49
C TYR A 195 -4.39 -6.14 -15.92
N GLU A 196 -5.54 -6.09 -16.56
CA GLU A 196 -6.24 -4.86 -16.94
C GLU A 196 -7.01 -4.29 -15.75
N PHE A 197 -6.29 -3.62 -14.84
CA PHE A 197 -6.92 -3.06 -13.63
C PHE A 197 -7.87 -1.89 -13.89
N PHE A 198 -7.70 -1.20 -15.03
CA PHE A 198 -8.42 0.04 -15.33
C PHE A 198 -8.99 -0.03 -16.75
N ASP A 199 -10.31 -0.19 -16.86
CA ASP A 199 -11.00 -0.51 -18.11
C ASP A 199 -10.75 0.51 -19.25
N ASP A 200 -10.65 1.79 -18.91
CA ASP A 200 -10.52 2.88 -19.89
C ASP A 200 -9.09 3.37 -20.07
N LEU A 201 -8.11 2.77 -19.37
CA LEU A 201 -6.72 3.20 -19.49
C LEU A 201 -6.11 2.70 -20.81
N ARG A 202 -5.71 3.68 -21.63
CA ARG A 202 -5.07 3.42 -22.92
C ARG A 202 -3.67 4.00 -22.96
N ASP A 203 -2.81 3.35 -23.75
CA ASP A 203 -1.52 3.90 -24.13
C ASP A 203 -1.67 4.93 -25.24
N HIS A 204 -0.57 5.55 -25.65
CA HIS A 204 -0.52 6.55 -26.71
C HIS A 204 -1.05 6.02 -28.09
N TYR A 205 -0.99 4.71 -28.30
CA TYR A 205 -1.47 4.07 -29.53
C TYR A 205 -2.92 3.57 -29.42
N GLY A 206 -3.60 3.81 -28.29
CA GLY A 206 -4.97 3.39 -28.05
C GLY A 206 -5.11 1.94 -27.54
N ASN A 207 -4.00 1.24 -27.26
CA ASN A 207 -4.08 -0.11 -26.71
C ASN A 207 -4.37 -0.07 -25.21
N ARG A 208 -5.06 -1.10 -24.72
CA ARG A 208 -5.32 -1.26 -23.29
C ARG A 208 -4.03 -1.49 -22.50
N VAL A 209 -3.86 -0.73 -21.43
CA VAL A 209 -2.71 -0.93 -20.52
C VAL A 209 -3.01 -2.06 -19.56
N LYS A 210 -2.19 -3.12 -19.61
CA LYS A 210 -2.36 -4.34 -18.82
C LYS A 210 -1.15 -4.70 -17.97
N ARG A 211 -0.10 -3.88 -17.97
CA ARG A 211 1.16 -4.17 -17.28
C ARG A 211 1.56 -2.98 -16.42
N PHE A 212 1.78 -3.26 -15.15
CA PHE A 212 2.12 -2.23 -14.16
C PHE A 212 3.30 -2.70 -13.32
N GLU A 213 4.37 -1.94 -13.26
CA GLU A 213 5.47 -2.20 -12.33
C GLU A 213 5.09 -1.81 -10.90
N LYS A 214 4.20 -0.83 -10.77
CA LYS A 214 3.75 -0.32 -9.47
C LYS A 214 2.27 0.05 -9.49
N LEU A 215 1.61 -0.25 -8.39
CA LEU A 215 0.25 0.17 -8.09
C LEU A 215 0.21 0.90 -6.74
N VAL A 216 -0.76 1.76 -6.53
CA VAL A 216 -0.94 2.49 -5.29
C VAL A 216 -2.33 2.20 -4.71
N LEU A 217 -2.38 1.78 -3.48
CA LEU A 217 -3.59 1.76 -2.66
C LEU A 217 -3.65 3.08 -1.89
N ARG A 218 -4.55 3.97 -2.32
CA ARG A 218 -4.67 5.32 -1.77
C ARG A 218 -5.76 5.39 -0.70
N ASN A 219 -5.42 5.94 0.44
CA ASN A 219 -6.27 6.00 1.63
C ASN A 219 -7.27 7.17 1.68
N SER A 220 -7.30 8.03 0.67
CA SER A 220 -8.19 9.20 0.60
C SER A 220 -8.22 10.09 1.86
N VAL A 221 -7.14 10.11 2.66
CA VAL A 221 -7.09 10.77 3.98
C VAL A 221 -7.41 12.27 3.97
N ASN A 222 -7.20 12.95 2.85
CA ASN A 222 -7.55 14.37 2.72
C ASN A 222 -9.08 14.58 2.55
N ASP A 223 -9.84 13.50 2.52
CA ASP A 223 -11.28 13.46 2.33
C ASP A 223 -11.94 12.44 3.32
N ASP A 224 -11.25 12.07 4.38
CA ASP A 224 -11.70 11.04 5.33
C ASP A 224 -12.93 11.44 6.15
N GLY A 225 -13.16 12.75 6.30
CA GLY A 225 -14.39 13.29 6.89
C GLY A 225 -15.50 13.58 5.88
N GLY A 226 -15.32 13.20 4.61
CA GLY A 226 -16.22 13.50 3.49
C GLY A 226 -16.59 12.27 2.67
N SER A 227 -16.51 12.42 1.36
CA SER A 227 -16.96 11.40 0.41
C SER A 227 -15.97 10.26 0.19
N MET A 228 -14.70 10.45 0.53
CA MET A 228 -13.55 9.55 0.24
C MET A 228 -13.28 9.30 -1.25
N ILE A 229 -14.05 9.87 -2.17
CA ILE A 229 -13.93 9.69 -3.62
C ILE A 229 -13.50 10.94 -4.38
N ARG A 230 -13.34 12.08 -3.70
CA ARG A 230 -13.06 13.38 -4.33
C ARG A 230 -11.83 13.34 -5.25
N ASP A 231 -10.74 12.73 -4.80
CA ASP A 231 -9.53 12.61 -5.59
C ASP A 231 -9.76 11.79 -6.87
N GLN A 232 -10.51 10.68 -6.79
CA GLN A 232 -10.83 9.88 -7.97
C GLN A 232 -11.79 10.61 -8.90
N LEU A 233 -12.82 11.23 -8.37
CA LEU A 233 -13.77 12.01 -9.16
C LEU A 233 -13.07 13.10 -9.99
N ILE A 234 -12.11 13.82 -9.41
CA ILE A 234 -11.36 14.85 -10.13
C ILE A 234 -10.49 14.23 -11.25
N ASN A 235 -9.88 13.07 -10.99
CA ASN A 235 -9.15 12.35 -12.04
C ASN A 235 -10.05 11.88 -13.18
N ASP A 236 -11.26 11.37 -12.87
CA ASP A 236 -12.23 10.92 -13.87
C ASP A 236 -12.76 12.09 -14.71
N LEU A 237 -13.00 13.24 -14.08
CA LEU A 237 -13.35 14.48 -14.79
C LEU A 237 -12.20 14.96 -15.67
N GLY A 238 -10.94 14.83 -15.22
CA GLY A 238 -9.75 15.11 -16.01
C GLY A 238 -9.67 14.19 -17.23
N ALA A 239 -9.92 12.89 -17.06
CA ALA A 239 -9.99 11.91 -18.15
C ALA A 239 -11.04 12.32 -19.19
N TYR A 240 -12.25 12.66 -18.73
CA TYR A 240 -13.33 13.13 -19.60
C TYR A 240 -12.98 14.40 -20.36
N ALA A 241 -12.23 15.31 -19.73
CA ALA A 241 -11.75 16.54 -20.35
C ALA A 241 -10.52 16.35 -21.27
N GLY A 242 -10.02 15.12 -21.42
CA GLY A 242 -8.82 14.81 -22.22
C GLY A 242 -7.51 15.29 -21.61
N VAL A 243 -7.49 15.52 -20.28
CA VAL A 243 -6.30 15.89 -19.54
C VAL A 243 -5.64 14.62 -18.99
N ASP A 244 -4.30 14.63 -18.88
CA ASP A 244 -3.59 13.56 -18.21
C ASP A 244 -4.07 13.39 -16.78
N HIS A 245 -4.39 12.15 -16.42
CA HIS A 245 -5.00 11.80 -15.17
C HIS A 245 -4.40 10.51 -14.62
N GLN A 246 -4.63 10.27 -13.35
CA GLN A 246 -4.28 9.02 -12.69
C GLN A 246 -5.48 8.08 -12.68
N ALA A 247 -5.44 7.03 -13.48
CA ALA A 247 -6.49 6.02 -13.46
C ALA A 247 -6.58 5.35 -12.08
N GLY A 248 -7.80 5.06 -11.67
CA GLY A 248 -8.07 4.43 -10.39
C GLY A 248 -9.45 3.80 -10.35
N ARG A 249 -9.63 2.88 -9.39
CA ARG A 249 -10.93 2.25 -9.10
C ARG A 249 -11.06 1.97 -7.61
N PRO A 250 -12.29 1.95 -7.04
CA PRO A 250 -12.47 1.60 -5.64
C PRO A 250 -12.06 0.15 -5.39
N CYS A 251 -11.51 -0.10 -4.21
CA CYS A 251 -11.16 -1.44 -3.76
C CYS A 251 -11.32 -1.58 -2.25
N VAL A 252 -11.57 -2.81 -1.82
CA VAL A 252 -11.56 -3.20 -0.40
C VAL A 252 -10.24 -3.91 -0.12
N VAL A 253 -9.55 -3.49 0.92
CA VAL A 253 -8.22 -4.01 1.26
C VAL A 253 -8.28 -4.84 2.53
N TYR A 254 -7.74 -6.04 2.44
CA TYR A 254 -7.45 -6.90 3.59
C TYR A 254 -5.95 -7.01 3.79
N MET A 255 -5.52 -7.01 5.04
CA MET A 255 -4.12 -7.18 5.42
C MET A 255 -3.97 -8.32 6.42
N ASN A 256 -3.21 -9.36 6.05
CA ASN A 256 -3.06 -10.58 6.85
C ASN A 256 -4.41 -11.19 7.27
N GLY A 257 -5.38 -11.23 6.35
CA GLY A 257 -6.70 -11.76 6.58
C GLY A 257 -7.67 -10.86 7.36
N LYS A 258 -7.23 -9.65 7.75
CA LYS A 258 -8.07 -8.66 8.45
C LYS A 258 -8.48 -7.55 7.51
N TYR A 259 -9.73 -7.11 7.61
CA TYR A 259 -10.17 -5.91 6.90
C TYR A 259 -9.30 -4.72 7.30
N TYR A 260 -8.77 -4.03 6.32
CA TYR A 260 -7.91 -2.87 6.55
C TYR A 260 -8.66 -1.55 6.27
N SER A 261 -9.17 -1.39 5.07
CA SER A 261 -9.95 -0.21 4.69
C SER A 261 -10.57 -0.36 3.30
N MET A 262 -11.56 0.46 3.00
CA MET A 262 -11.90 0.82 1.64
C MET A 262 -10.89 1.85 1.13
N MET A 263 -10.36 1.64 -0.07
CA MET A 263 -9.30 2.44 -0.67
C MET A 263 -9.55 2.64 -2.16
N THR A 264 -8.72 3.45 -2.81
CA THR A 264 -8.68 3.53 -4.27
C THR A 264 -7.40 2.87 -4.77
N LEU A 265 -7.54 1.81 -5.57
CA LEU A 265 -6.43 1.27 -6.35
C LEU A 265 -6.13 2.21 -7.50
N LYS A 266 -4.88 2.66 -7.62
CA LYS A 266 -4.46 3.63 -8.64
C LYS A 266 -3.19 3.17 -9.34
N GLN A 267 -3.02 3.60 -10.58
CA GLN A 267 -1.71 3.53 -11.22
C GLN A 267 -0.70 4.40 -10.47
N SER A 268 0.57 4.03 -10.47
CA SER A 268 1.64 4.90 -9.95
C SER A 268 2.00 5.94 -11.00
N LEU A 269 2.07 7.21 -10.62
CA LEU A 269 2.60 8.26 -11.49
C LEU A 269 4.12 8.35 -11.27
N ASP A 270 4.87 7.74 -12.16
CA ASP A 270 6.34 7.75 -12.18
C ASP A 270 6.84 7.42 -13.60
N ASN A 271 8.15 7.33 -13.76
CA ASN A 271 8.78 7.04 -15.06
C ASN A 271 8.29 5.74 -15.70
N ASP A 272 8.03 4.69 -14.90
CA ASP A 272 7.54 3.41 -15.43
C ASP A 272 6.14 3.58 -16.04
N ASN A 273 5.31 4.43 -15.44
CA ASN A 273 4.00 4.76 -15.98
C ASN A 273 4.10 5.54 -17.29
N ILE A 274 4.98 6.53 -17.36
CA ILE A 274 5.20 7.33 -18.57
C ILE A 274 5.75 6.44 -19.68
N GLU A 275 6.72 5.58 -19.39
CA GLU A 275 7.24 4.60 -20.34
C GLU A 275 6.12 3.71 -20.89
N THR A 276 5.25 3.17 -20.01
CA THR A 276 4.17 2.28 -20.40
C THR A 276 3.09 2.99 -21.21
N ARG A 277 2.72 4.21 -20.84
CA ARG A 277 1.65 4.95 -21.52
C ARG A 277 2.08 5.62 -22.81
N TYR A 278 3.28 6.17 -22.85
CA TYR A 278 3.74 7.01 -23.96
C TYR A 278 4.83 6.36 -24.79
N HIS A 279 5.33 5.18 -24.39
CA HIS A 279 6.41 4.46 -25.05
C HIS A 279 7.70 5.28 -25.15
N ILE A 280 7.93 6.13 -24.14
CA ILE A 280 9.15 6.94 -24.00
C ILE A 280 10.09 6.19 -23.05
N ASN A 281 11.35 6.01 -23.46
CA ASN A 281 12.34 5.37 -22.61
C ASN A 281 12.48 6.13 -21.28
N LYS A 282 12.20 5.44 -20.18
CA LYS A 282 12.21 6.03 -18.81
C LYS A 282 13.58 6.59 -18.39
N ASP A 283 14.68 6.08 -18.97
CA ASP A 283 16.02 6.56 -18.67
C ASP A 283 16.30 7.93 -19.32
N MET A 284 15.43 8.38 -20.22
CA MET A 284 15.48 9.69 -20.87
C MET A 284 14.50 10.71 -20.26
N LEU A 285 13.86 10.35 -19.13
CA LEU A 285 12.84 11.19 -18.51
C LEU A 285 13.40 11.96 -17.31
N ALA A 286 13.16 13.26 -17.30
CA ALA A 286 13.28 14.10 -16.11
C ALA A 286 11.86 14.41 -15.59
N ILE A 287 11.57 14.01 -14.36
CA ILE A 287 10.30 14.28 -13.68
C ILE A 287 10.54 15.26 -12.55
N ILE A 288 9.97 16.44 -12.70
CA ILE A 288 10.03 17.51 -11.71
C ILE A 288 8.68 17.64 -11.06
N THR A 289 8.62 17.54 -9.74
CA THR A 289 7.42 17.79 -8.97
C THR A 289 7.47 19.15 -8.30
N ILE A 290 6.32 19.82 -8.28
CA ILE A 290 6.15 21.07 -7.56
C ILE A 290 5.49 20.74 -6.23
N GLN A 291 6.19 20.96 -5.13
CA GLN A 291 5.64 20.83 -3.79
C GLN A 291 5.33 22.23 -3.24
N SER A 292 4.10 22.42 -2.79
CA SER A 292 3.69 23.62 -2.09
C SER A 292 3.78 23.34 -0.59
N ASP A 293 4.73 23.96 0.10
CA ASP A 293 4.61 24.22 1.52
C ASP A 293 3.74 25.47 1.69
N PHE A 294 3.04 25.63 2.80
CA PHE A 294 2.09 26.75 3.06
C PHE A 294 2.58 28.15 2.65
N PHE A 295 3.87 28.32 2.44
CA PHE A 295 4.50 29.62 2.13
C PHE A 295 5.43 29.64 0.92
N GLN A 296 5.80 28.47 0.36
CA GLN A 296 6.77 28.41 -0.75
C GLN A 296 6.49 27.23 -1.68
N PHE A 297 6.64 27.46 -2.97
CA PHE A 297 6.76 26.38 -3.94
C PHE A 297 8.18 25.87 -3.98
N ARG A 298 8.35 24.57 -3.88
CA ARG A 298 9.65 23.91 -4.04
C ARG A 298 9.58 22.94 -5.21
N TYR A 299 10.55 23.06 -6.07
CA TYR A 299 10.76 22.10 -7.14
C TYR A 299 11.59 20.94 -6.60
N ARG A 300 11.22 19.75 -6.96
CA ARG A 300 11.95 18.54 -6.60
C ARG A 300 12.09 17.65 -7.81
N LEU A 301 13.34 17.24 -8.09
CA LEU A 301 13.63 16.22 -9.07
C LEU A 301 13.22 14.85 -8.50
N GLU A 302 12.25 14.18 -9.12
CA GLU A 302 11.83 12.82 -8.77
C GLU A 302 12.56 11.78 -9.64
N SER A 303 12.95 12.14 -10.85
CA SER A 303 13.72 11.33 -11.80
C SER A 303 14.50 12.23 -12.75
N GLY A 304 15.61 11.76 -13.31
CA GLY A 304 16.52 12.52 -14.17
C GLY A 304 17.77 12.95 -13.43
N THR A 305 18.53 13.86 -14.02
CA THR A 305 19.80 14.41 -13.49
C THR A 305 19.64 15.85 -12.99
N GLU A 306 20.59 16.32 -12.19
CA GLU A 306 20.65 17.74 -11.79
C GLU A 306 20.83 18.67 -12.99
N GLU A 307 21.50 18.20 -14.05
CA GLU A 307 21.66 18.96 -15.29
C GLU A 307 20.32 19.17 -15.98
N ASP A 308 19.49 18.11 -16.07
CA ASP A 308 18.11 18.21 -16.59
C ASP A 308 17.29 19.20 -15.78
N PHE A 309 17.40 19.15 -14.45
CA PHE A 309 16.69 20.07 -13.56
C PHE A 309 17.13 21.53 -13.76
N ASN A 310 18.43 21.78 -13.90
CA ASN A 310 18.98 23.14 -14.06
C ASN A 310 18.74 23.71 -15.46
N SER A 311 18.44 22.87 -16.45
CA SER A 311 18.09 23.30 -17.82
C SER A 311 16.64 23.76 -17.97
N TYR A 312 15.79 23.41 -17.01
CA TYR A 312 14.38 23.77 -16.95
C TYR A 312 14.17 25.13 -16.29
#